data_68386a79811738eac913d846084cd778
#
_entry.id   68386a79811738eac913d846084cd778
#
_cell.length_a   1.000
_cell.length_b   1.000
_cell.length_c   1.000
_cell.angle_alpha   90.00
_cell.angle_beta   90.00
_cell.angle_gamma   90.00
#
_symmetry.space_group_name_H-M   'P 1'
#
loop_
_entity.id
_entity.type
_entity.pdbx_description
1 polymer ?
#
loop_
_entity_poly.entity_id
_entity_poly.type
_entity_poly.pdbx_seq_one_letter_code
_entity_poly.pdbx_strand_id
1 'polypeptide(L)'
;MHRFPPITPLPRMALPARLSRRQVVALLGAGWGCATAPLQAQTVADDALAAVVNGGHRSPANRGRDAARHPLETLRFFGLLPSHTVIELAPGGGWYTEILAPYLRERGRLFAAHYARDDPNAGRRKSRAAFEERLANNPALYDRVKLGTLPEPPAYDRLADIAPPGGADAVLTFRNLHNWLEAGHLDQSLRTFARALKVGGSFGVEEHRAAPGTPLAQMKTSGYVTEDLVIERARAAGFDLVARSELNANPRDTKSHAKGVWALPPTLTNGETDREQYLAIGESDRMTHHYVKRG
;
A
#
# COMPACT_ATOMS: atom_id res chain seq x y z
N MET A 1 25.53 -57.08 16.94
CA MET A 1 26.48 -56.92 15.82
C MET A 1 25.69 -56.93 14.53
N HIS A 2 25.29 -55.75 14.00
CA HIS A 2 24.64 -55.64 12.71
C HIS A 2 25.68 -55.13 11.71
N ARG A 3 25.95 -55.95 10.69
CA ARG A 3 26.84 -55.61 9.56
C ARG A 3 26.08 -54.80 8.51
N PHE A 4 26.64 -53.65 8.13
CA PHE A 4 26.17 -52.83 7.00
C PHE A 4 26.64 -53.45 5.67
N PRO A 5 25.85 -53.42 4.61
CA PRO A 5 26.24 -53.87 3.28
C PRO A 5 27.19 -52.85 2.60
N PRO A 6 28.04 -53.30 1.63
CA PRO A 6 29.03 -52.44 0.97
C PRO A 6 28.39 -51.48 -0.03
N ILE A 7 28.94 -50.26 -0.08
CA ILE A 7 28.54 -49.18 -0.99
C ILE A 7 29.12 -49.43 -2.39
N THR A 8 28.25 -49.54 -3.37
CA THR A 8 28.64 -49.66 -4.79
C THR A 8 28.95 -48.27 -5.38
N PRO A 9 30.09 -48.04 -6.07
CA PRO A 9 30.42 -46.75 -6.67
C PRO A 9 29.56 -46.47 -7.91
N LEU A 10 29.09 -45.22 -8.03
CA LEU A 10 28.35 -44.72 -9.20
C LEU A 10 29.27 -44.58 -10.42
N PRO A 11 28.77 -44.80 -11.65
CA PRO A 11 29.53 -44.67 -12.86
C PRO A 11 29.90 -43.19 -13.16
N ARG A 12 31.14 -42.95 -13.56
CA ARG A 12 31.67 -41.65 -14.03
C ARG A 12 30.94 -41.24 -15.30
N MET A 13 30.20 -40.15 -15.26
CA MET A 13 29.70 -39.48 -16.46
C MET A 13 30.86 -38.85 -17.24
N ALA A 14 31.01 -39.21 -18.51
CA ALA A 14 31.96 -38.60 -19.43
C ALA A 14 31.52 -37.16 -19.77
N LEU A 15 32.45 -36.22 -19.69
CA LEU A 15 32.24 -34.84 -20.14
C LEU A 15 32.13 -34.80 -21.67
N PRO A 16 31.21 -34.03 -22.26
CA PRO A 16 31.11 -33.88 -23.70
C PRO A 16 32.29 -33.09 -24.28
N ALA A 17 32.69 -33.45 -25.48
CA ALA A 17 33.80 -32.88 -26.23
C ALA A 17 33.64 -31.36 -26.42
N ARG A 18 34.78 -30.64 -26.42
CA ARG A 18 34.88 -29.19 -26.61
C ARG A 18 34.22 -28.76 -27.93
N LEU A 19 33.25 -27.89 -27.87
CA LEU A 19 32.62 -27.23 -29.00
C LEU A 19 33.62 -26.33 -29.73
N SER A 20 33.64 -26.37 -31.06
CA SER A 20 34.52 -25.58 -31.90
C SER A 20 34.12 -24.09 -31.91
N ARG A 21 35.08 -23.16 -32.09
CA ARG A 21 34.88 -21.70 -32.13
C ARG A 21 33.81 -21.20 -33.11
N ARG A 22 33.43 -22.00 -34.12
CA ARG A 22 32.40 -21.67 -35.11
C ARG A 22 30.96 -21.91 -34.64
N GLN A 23 30.77 -22.70 -33.58
CA GLN A 23 29.40 -23.00 -33.03
C GLN A 23 28.97 -22.01 -31.95
N VAL A 24 29.87 -21.22 -31.39
CA VAL A 24 29.57 -20.23 -30.34
C VAL A 24 28.96 -18.95 -30.91
N VAL A 25 29.22 -18.62 -32.20
CA VAL A 25 28.71 -17.38 -32.83
C VAL A 25 27.24 -17.48 -33.25
N ALA A 26 26.71 -18.69 -33.44
CA ALA A 26 25.30 -18.87 -33.88
C ALA A 26 24.26 -18.84 -32.74
N LEU A 27 24.69 -18.90 -31.47
CA LEU A 27 23.79 -18.88 -30.29
C LEU A 27 23.60 -17.49 -29.66
N LEU A 28 24.32 -16.47 -30.11
CA LEU A 28 24.23 -15.09 -29.59
C LEU A 28 23.25 -14.19 -30.37
N GLY A 29 22.63 -14.68 -31.43
CA GLY A 29 21.80 -13.90 -32.34
C GLY A 29 20.29 -13.97 -32.08
N ALA A 30 19.78 -14.85 -31.20
CA ALA A 30 18.34 -15.10 -31.04
C ALA A 30 17.75 -14.68 -29.68
N GLY A 31 18.50 -14.04 -28.79
CA GLY A 31 18.12 -13.80 -27.41
C GLY A 31 17.82 -12.34 -27.01
N TRP A 32 17.90 -11.35 -27.90
CA TRP A 32 17.83 -9.92 -27.51
C TRP A 32 16.50 -9.20 -27.82
N GLY A 33 15.47 -9.91 -28.25
CA GLY A 33 14.20 -9.28 -28.62
C GLY A 33 13.15 -9.09 -27.49
N CYS A 34 13.27 -9.76 -26.34
CA CYS A 34 12.18 -9.80 -25.35
C CYS A 34 12.42 -9.06 -24.03
N ALA A 35 13.59 -8.52 -23.74
CA ALA A 35 13.90 -7.93 -22.43
C ALA A 35 13.66 -6.39 -22.35
N THR A 36 13.48 -5.70 -23.46
CA THR A 36 13.37 -4.23 -23.48
C THR A 36 11.94 -3.73 -23.28
N ALA A 37 10.95 -4.48 -23.67
CA ALA A 37 9.55 -4.05 -23.60
C ALA A 37 9.03 -3.83 -22.15
N PRO A 38 9.29 -4.71 -21.16
CA PRO A 38 8.84 -4.47 -19.78
C PRO A 38 9.56 -3.28 -19.12
N LEU A 39 10.84 -3.06 -19.42
CA LEU A 39 11.62 -1.95 -18.85
C LEU A 39 11.13 -0.59 -19.38
N GLN A 40 10.84 -0.49 -20.68
CA GLN A 40 10.28 0.73 -21.28
C GLN A 40 8.88 1.04 -20.74
N ALA A 41 8.03 0.04 -20.57
CA ALA A 41 6.69 0.22 -20.01
C ALA A 41 6.76 0.73 -18.56
N GLN A 42 7.68 0.23 -17.77
CA GLN A 42 7.90 0.71 -16.40
C GLN A 42 8.41 2.14 -16.36
N THR A 43 9.37 2.50 -17.20
CA THR A 43 9.89 3.89 -17.29
C THR A 43 8.79 4.88 -17.66
N VAL A 44 7.96 4.58 -18.66
CA VAL A 44 6.83 5.43 -19.05
C VAL A 44 5.79 5.57 -17.92
N ALA A 45 5.55 4.49 -17.17
CA ALA A 45 4.65 4.53 -16.01
C ALA A 45 5.22 5.41 -14.89
N ASP A 46 6.51 5.33 -14.65
CA ASP A 46 7.22 6.11 -13.64
C ASP A 46 7.23 7.61 -13.99
N ASP A 47 7.45 7.96 -15.25
CA ASP A 47 7.40 9.33 -15.74
C ASP A 47 5.98 9.92 -15.63
N ALA A 48 4.96 9.14 -15.98
CA ALA A 48 3.57 9.55 -15.83
C ALA A 48 3.18 9.78 -14.36
N LEU A 49 3.63 8.91 -13.44
CA LEU A 49 3.40 9.07 -12.02
C LEU A 49 4.11 10.32 -11.47
N ALA A 50 5.36 10.54 -11.86
CA ALA A 50 6.12 11.72 -11.46
C ALA A 50 5.45 13.02 -11.95
N ALA A 51 4.94 13.05 -13.19
CA ALA A 51 4.22 14.18 -13.73
C ALA A 51 2.95 14.50 -12.94
N VAL A 52 2.21 13.49 -12.50
CA VAL A 52 1.00 13.68 -11.69
C VAL A 52 1.35 14.14 -10.26
N VAL A 53 2.35 13.54 -9.61
CA VAL A 53 2.79 13.96 -8.27
C VAL A 53 3.22 15.42 -8.26
N ASN A 54 3.93 15.88 -9.29
CA ASN A 54 4.38 17.27 -9.43
C ASN A 54 3.34 18.19 -10.07
N GLY A 55 2.16 17.67 -10.42
CA GLY A 55 1.14 18.40 -11.17
C GLY A 55 0.55 19.60 -10.43
N GLY A 56 0.26 20.68 -11.17
CA GLY A 56 -0.33 21.91 -10.63
C GLY A 56 -1.77 21.78 -10.14
N HIS A 57 -2.44 20.66 -10.39
CA HIS A 57 -3.77 20.33 -9.88
C HIS A 57 -3.77 20.01 -8.37
N ARG A 58 -2.62 19.66 -7.82
CA ARG A 58 -2.48 19.32 -6.39
C ARG A 58 -2.46 20.58 -5.53
N SER A 59 -3.20 20.55 -4.42
CA SER A 59 -3.25 21.68 -3.52
C SER A 59 -1.88 21.98 -2.89
N PRO A 60 -1.53 23.25 -2.68
CA PRO A 60 -0.26 23.60 -2.00
C PRO A 60 -0.12 22.95 -0.61
N ALA A 61 -1.23 22.86 0.14
CA ALA A 61 -1.25 22.20 1.46
C ALA A 61 -0.92 20.71 1.37
N ASN A 62 -1.38 20.00 0.34
CA ASN A 62 -1.05 18.60 0.13
C ASN A 62 0.40 18.43 -0.35
N ARG A 63 0.87 19.25 -1.30
CA ARG A 63 2.25 19.22 -1.77
C ARG A 63 3.27 19.53 -0.67
N GLY A 64 2.94 20.44 0.24
CA GLY A 64 3.81 20.77 1.40
C GLY A 64 4.09 19.57 2.31
N ARG A 65 3.35 18.47 2.15
CA ARG A 65 3.53 17.22 2.93
C ARG A 65 4.28 16.13 2.17
N ASP A 66 4.63 16.36 0.90
CA ASP A 66 5.28 15.34 0.08
C ASP A 66 6.66 14.94 0.64
N ALA A 67 7.40 15.91 1.21
CA ALA A 67 8.69 15.64 1.85
C ALA A 67 8.60 14.68 3.05
N ALA A 68 7.42 14.57 3.68
CA ALA A 68 7.19 13.63 4.78
C ALA A 68 6.50 12.35 4.33
N ARG A 69 5.91 12.31 3.13
CA ARG A 69 5.06 11.21 2.64
C ARG A 69 5.57 10.48 1.42
N HIS A 70 6.59 11.03 0.77
CA HIS A 70 7.28 10.42 -0.37
C HIS A 70 6.33 9.74 -1.38
N PRO A 71 5.29 10.46 -1.91
CA PRO A 71 4.21 9.81 -2.66
C PRO A 71 4.69 9.08 -3.91
N LEU A 72 5.66 9.64 -4.62
CA LEU A 72 6.22 9.06 -5.83
C LEU A 72 6.89 7.72 -5.53
N GLU A 73 7.79 7.71 -4.55
CA GLU A 73 8.55 6.55 -4.12
C GLU A 73 7.64 5.48 -3.50
N THR A 74 6.65 5.91 -2.70
CA THR A 74 5.67 5.01 -2.07
C THR A 74 4.84 4.27 -3.12
N LEU A 75 4.30 4.98 -4.11
CA LEU A 75 3.45 4.37 -5.13
C LEU A 75 4.27 3.51 -6.12
N ARG A 76 5.52 3.89 -6.41
CA ARG A 76 6.48 3.04 -7.14
C ARG A 76 6.80 1.77 -6.38
N PHE A 77 7.06 1.87 -5.09
CA PHE A 77 7.34 0.73 -4.22
C PHE A 77 6.18 -0.28 -4.19
N PHE A 78 4.92 0.19 -4.29
CA PHE A 78 3.75 -0.68 -4.42
C PHE A 78 3.55 -1.25 -5.83
N GLY A 79 4.42 -0.91 -6.78
CA GLY A 79 4.36 -1.42 -8.16
C GLY A 79 3.16 -0.90 -8.95
N LEU A 80 2.70 0.34 -8.67
CA LEU A 80 1.50 0.87 -9.27
C LEU A 80 1.70 1.19 -10.76
N LEU A 81 0.77 0.73 -11.61
CA LEU A 81 0.74 1.01 -13.05
C LEU A 81 -0.51 1.83 -13.43
N PRO A 82 -0.44 2.68 -14.48
CA PRO A 82 -1.58 3.51 -14.90
C PRO A 82 -2.75 2.71 -15.47
N SER A 83 -2.55 1.42 -15.77
CA SER A 83 -3.59 0.50 -16.26
C SER A 83 -4.28 -0.30 -15.15
N HIS A 84 -3.85 -0.15 -13.90
CA HIS A 84 -4.38 -0.93 -12.79
C HIS A 84 -5.81 -0.51 -12.42
N THR A 85 -6.58 -1.48 -11.96
CA THR A 85 -7.78 -1.26 -11.14
C THR A 85 -7.34 -1.18 -9.69
N VAL A 86 -7.45 -0.01 -9.09
CA VAL A 86 -6.97 0.31 -7.74
C VAL A 86 -8.13 0.59 -6.81
N ILE A 87 -8.06 0.06 -5.59
CA ILE A 87 -8.95 0.41 -4.48
C ILE A 87 -8.15 1.22 -3.46
N GLU A 88 -8.53 2.47 -3.23
CA GLU A 88 -8.05 3.28 -2.12
C GLU A 88 -9.01 3.12 -0.93
N LEU A 89 -8.50 2.59 0.17
CA LEU A 89 -9.30 2.33 1.38
C LEU A 89 -9.28 3.55 2.30
N ALA A 90 -10.46 3.97 2.74
CA ALA A 90 -10.66 5.08 3.66
C ALA A 90 -9.80 6.33 3.29
N PRO A 91 -10.01 6.92 2.10
CA PRO A 91 -9.18 8.00 1.54
C PRO A 91 -9.14 9.28 2.38
N GLY A 92 -9.99 9.39 3.41
CA GLY A 92 -10.12 10.59 4.24
C GLY A 92 -10.43 11.84 3.41
N GLY A 93 -9.59 12.86 3.48
CA GLY A 93 -9.74 14.07 2.66
C GLY A 93 -9.23 13.94 1.22
N GLY A 94 -8.82 12.73 0.76
CA GLY A 94 -8.40 12.48 -0.63
C GLY A 94 -6.98 12.91 -0.96
N TRP A 95 -6.05 12.82 -0.02
CA TRP A 95 -4.67 13.23 -0.25
C TRP A 95 -3.99 12.35 -1.35
N TYR A 96 -4.13 11.02 -1.28
CA TYR A 96 -3.66 10.12 -2.33
C TYR A 96 -4.61 10.08 -3.52
N THR A 97 -5.92 10.26 -3.33
CA THR A 97 -6.90 10.37 -4.43
C THR A 97 -6.51 11.47 -5.43
N GLU A 98 -5.94 12.58 -4.94
CA GLU A 98 -5.45 13.72 -5.76
C GLU A 98 -4.34 13.29 -6.74
N ILE A 99 -3.62 12.21 -6.44
CA ILE A 99 -2.58 11.60 -7.28
C ILE A 99 -3.17 10.44 -8.09
N LEU A 100 -3.88 9.53 -7.42
CA LEU A 100 -4.36 8.28 -8.02
C LEU A 100 -5.42 8.53 -9.10
N ALA A 101 -6.31 9.51 -8.91
CA ALA A 101 -7.38 9.76 -9.85
C ALA A 101 -6.87 10.16 -11.24
N PRO A 102 -6.03 11.21 -11.41
CA PRO A 102 -5.48 11.55 -12.72
C PRO A 102 -4.49 10.50 -13.25
N TYR A 103 -3.73 9.79 -12.39
CA TYR A 103 -2.81 8.76 -12.84
C TYR A 103 -3.51 7.57 -13.52
N LEU A 104 -4.65 7.16 -12.96
CA LEU A 104 -5.42 6.01 -13.45
C LEU A 104 -6.48 6.39 -14.51
N ARG A 105 -6.72 7.69 -14.72
CA ARG A 105 -7.85 8.22 -15.46
C ARG A 105 -8.05 7.59 -16.83
N GLU A 106 -6.99 7.48 -17.63
CA GLU A 106 -7.10 7.12 -19.04
C GLU A 106 -7.07 5.62 -19.30
N ARG A 107 -6.36 4.86 -18.46
CA ARG A 107 -6.06 3.45 -18.73
C ARG A 107 -6.48 2.51 -17.60
N GLY A 108 -6.64 3.03 -16.39
CA GLY A 108 -6.98 2.28 -15.19
C GLY A 108 -8.36 2.63 -14.65
N ARG A 109 -8.58 2.25 -13.40
CA ARG A 109 -9.79 2.55 -12.63
C ARG A 109 -9.44 2.83 -11.19
N LEU A 110 -10.02 3.85 -10.59
CA LEU A 110 -9.93 4.14 -9.17
C LEU A 110 -11.28 3.92 -8.50
N PHE A 111 -11.29 3.04 -7.50
CA PHE A 111 -12.37 2.89 -6.54
C PHE A 111 -11.94 3.51 -5.21
N ALA A 112 -12.71 4.46 -4.71
CA ALA A 112 -12.50 5.07 -3.40
C ALA A 112 -13.51 4.45 -2.42
N ALA A 113 -13.05 3.57 -1.54
CA ALA A 113 -13.87 2.93 -0.52
C ALA A 113 -13.90 3.81 0.72
N HIS A 114 -14.93 4.65 0.86
CA HIS A 114 -15.07 5.61 1.96
C HIS A 114 -16.10 5.14 2.98
N TYR A 115 -16.18 5.79 4.12
CA TYR A 115 -17.21 5.54 5.13
C TYR A 115 -18.64 5.64 4.55
N ALA A 116 -19.59 4.98 5.19
CA ALA A 116 -20.99 5.07 4.78
C ALA A 116 -21.54 6.49 4.97
N ARG A 117 -22.51 6.89 4.14
CA ARG A 117 -23.21 8.19 4.29
C ARG A 117 -24.01 8.29 5.57
N ASP A 118 -24.49 7.15 6.04
CA ASP A 118 -25.30 6.96 7.26
C ASP A 118 -24.49 6.38 8.43
N ASP A 119 -23.14 6.46 8.37
CA ASP A 119 -22.26 5.99 9.45
C ASP A 119 -22.71 6.57 10.79
N PRO A 120 -22.79 5.77 11.87
CA PRO A 120 -23.19 6.27 13.19
C PRO A 120 -22.27 7.35 13.74
N ASN A 121 -20.99 7.35 13.35
CA ASN A 121 -20.01 8.35 13.75
C ASN A 121 -20.15 9.64 12.92
N ALA A 122 -20.48 10.75 13.56
CA ALA A 122 -20.67 12.05 12.91
C ALA A 122 -19.40 12.55 12.20
N GLY A 123 -18.20 12.28 12.75
CA GLY A 123 -16.91 12.64 12.13
C GLY A 123 -16.70 11.89 10.82
N ARG A 124 -17.04 10.60 10.77
CA ARG A 124 -16.96 9.79 9.55
C ARG A 124 -17.94 10.27 8.48
N ARG A 125 -19.19 10.60 8.85
CA ARG A 125 -20.16 11.21 7.92
C ARG A 125 -19.66 12.54 7.36
N LYS A 126 -19.10 13.40 8.22
CA LYS A 126 -18.52 14.68 7.79
C LYS A 126 -17.35 14.48 6.83
N SER A 127 -16.47 13.52 7.12
CA SER A 127 -15.35 13.16 6.24
C SER A 127 -15.83 12.67 4.87
N ARG A 128 -16.88 11.81 4.85
CA ARG A 128 -17.49 11.33 3.60
C ARG A 128 -18.11 12.48 2.79
N ALA A 129 -18.87 13.35 3.41
CA ALA A 129 -19.51 14.49 2.74
C ALA A 129 -18.46 15.45 2.13
N ALA A 130 -17.40 15.76 2.88
CA ALA A 130 -16.31 16.60 2.39
C ALA A 130 -15.54 15.96 1.20
N PHE A 131 -15.39 14.63 1.22
CA PHE A 131 -14.80 13.92 0.10
C PHE A 131 -15.69 13.94 -1.15
N GLU A 132 -17.00 13.74 -1.00
CA GLU A 132 -17.97 13.84 -2.10
C GLU A 132 -17.98 15.24 -2.72
N GLU A 133 -17.99 16.27 -1.89
CA GLU A 133 -17.90 17.67 -2.32
C GLU A 133 -16.60 17.93 -3.09
N ARG A 134 -15.47 17.42 -2.61
CA ARG A 134 -14.18 17.51 -3.31
C ARG A 134 -14.25 16.90 -4.72
N LEU A 135 -14.83 15.70 -4.85
CA LEU A 135 -14.97 15.05 -6.15
C LEU A 135 -15.87 15.87 -7.08
N ALA A 136 -16.98 16.39 -6.58
CA ALA A 136 -17.94 17.18 -7.34
C ALA A 136 -17.38 18.54 -7.80
N ASN A 137 -16.54 19.17 -6.99
CA ASN A 137 -15.97 20.49 -7.28
C ASN A 137 -14.89 20.48 -8.37
N ASN A 138 -14.35 19.32 -8.74
CA ASN A 138 -13.38 19.20 -9.82
C ASN A 138 -13.61 17.94 -10.67
N PRO A 139 -14.69 17.92 -11.47
CA PRO A 139 -15.04 16.76 -12.28
C PRO A 139 -13.97 16.43 -13.33
N ALA A 140 -13.21 17.42 -13.81
CA ALA A 140 -12.13 17.19 -14.77
C ALA A 140 -11.05 16.21 -14.22
N LEU A 141 -10.86 16.16 -12.90
CA LEU A 141 -9.95 15.22 -12.26
C LEU A 141 -10.65 13.95 -11.76
N TYR A 142 -11.90 14.06 -11.29
CA TYR A 142 -12.49 13.02 -10.42
C TYR A 142 -13.75 12.34 -10.98
N ASP A 143 -14.29 12.75 -12.15
CA ASP A 143 -15.52 12.18 -12.72
C ASP A 143 -15.45 10.67 -12.99
N ARG A 144 -14.23 10.10 -13.11
CA ARG A 144 -14.02 8.66 -13.29
C ARG A 144 -13.76 7.89 -11.98
N VAL A 145 -13.67 8.58 -10.85
CA VAL A 145 -13.55 7.93 -9.54
C VAL A 145 -14.86 7.24 -9.19
N LYS A 146 -14.78 5.95 -8.89
CA LYS A 146 -15.91 5.16 -8.41
C LYS A 146 -15.94 5.21 -6.89
N LEU A 147 -16.85 6.01 -6.35
CA LEU A 147 -17.01 6.16 -4.92
C LEU A 147 -17.96 5.10 -4.37
N GLY A 148 -17.43 4.20 -3.56
CA GLY A 148 -18.17 3.15 -2.88
C GLY A 148 -18.15 3.30 -1.37
N THR A 149 -18.74 2.32 -0.69
CA THR A 149 -18.76 2.23 0.76
C THR A 149 -17.74 1.20 1.23
N LEU A 150 -16.89 1.59 2.18
CA LEU A 150 -15.92 0.69 2.80
C LEU A 150 -16.66 -0.46 3.47
N PRO A 151 -16.32 -1.72 3.16
CA PRO A 151 -16.91 -2.87 3.84
C PRO A 151 -16.45 -2.92 5.30
N GLU A 152 -17.38 -2.67 6.20
CA GLU A 152 -17.20 -2.73 7.66
C GLU A 152 -18.37 -3.50 8.31
N PRO A 153 -18.27 -3.91 9.59
CA PRO A 153 -19.36 -4.62 10.25
C PRO A 153 -20.70 -3.85 10.18
N PRO A 154 -21.80 -4.53 9.95
CA PRO A 154 -21.95 -5.96 9.67
C PRO A 154 -21.80 -6.32 8.17
N ALA A 155 -21.54 -5.36 7.28
CA ALA A 155 -21.72 -5.47 5.84
C ALA A 155 -20.39 -5.75 5.08
N TYR A 156 -19.63 -6.75 5.50
CA TYR A 156 -18.37 -7.15 4.82
C TYR A 156 -18.55 -7.78 3.43
N ASP A 157 -19.75 -8.14 3.07
CA ASP A 157 -20.12 -8.71 1.77
C ASP A 157 -20.30 -7.67 0.65
N ARG A 158 -20.35 -6.39 1.00
CA ARG A 158 -20.50 -5.26 0.06
C ARG A 158 -19.25 -4.97 -0.78
N LEU A 159 -18.51 -6.02 -1.18
CA LEU A 159 -17.35 -5.85 -2.08
C LEU A 159 -17.73 -5.26 -3.43
N ALA A 160 -18.92 -5.57 -3.93
CA ALA A 160 -19.40 -5.05 -5.21
C ALA A 160 -19.50 -3.51 -5.27
N ASP A 161 -19.61 -2.85 -4.10
CA ASP A 161 -19.63 -1.39 -4.01
C ASP A 161 -18.24 -0.76 -4.25
N ILE A 162 -17.16 -1.54 -4.11
CA ILE A 162 -15.79 -1.04 -4.25
C ILE A 162 -15.00 -1.67 -5.40
N ALA A 163 -15.30 -2.89 -5.79
CA ALA A 163 -14.83 -3.56 -7.01
C ALA A 163 -15.50 -4.92 -7.15
N PRO A 164 -15.55 -5.53 -8.36
CA PRO A 164 -15.89 -6.93 -8.49
C PRO A 164 -14.93 -7.80 -7.66
N PRO A 165 -15.38 -8.87 -6.98
CA PRO A 165 -14.50 -9.78 -6.27
C PRO A 165 -13.38 -10.30 -7.18
N GLY A 166 -12.13 -10.26 -6.70
CA GLY A 166 -10.96 -10.63 -7.51
C GLY A 166 -10.71 -9.73 -8.71
N GLY A 167 -11.27 -8.52 -8.75
CA GLY A 167 -11.16 -7.59 -9.88
C GLY A 167 -10.05 -6.53 -9.75
N ALA A 168 -9.55 -6.27 -8.53
CA ALA A 168 -8.54 -5.25 -8.31
C ALA A 168 -7.12 -5.78 -8.56
N ASP A 169 -6.29 -4.94 -9.20
CA ASP A 169 -4.85 -5.17 -9.35
C ASP A 169 -4.09 -4.72 -8.09
N ALA A 170 -4.58 -3.66 -7.43
CA ALA A 170 -4.01 -3.16 -6.19
C ALA A 170 -5.09 -2.68 -5.20
N VAL A 171 -4.82 -2.90 -3.91
CA VAL A 171 -5.54 -2.30 -2.78
C VAL A 171 -4.53 -1.52 -1.97
N LEU A 172 -4.83 -0.25 -1.68
CA LEU A 172 -3.94 0.65 -0.97
C LEU A 172 -4.59 1.18 0.31
N THR A 173 -3.82 1.21 1.38
CA THR A 173 -4.25 1.80 2.65
C THR A 173 -3.15 2.64 3.27
N PHE A 174 -3.53 3.82 3.76
CA PHE A 174 -2.60 4.79 4.30
C PHE A 174 -3.08 5.22 5.69
N ARG A 175 -2.47 4.65 6.74
CA ARG A 175 -2.74 4.97 8.15
C ARG A 175 -4.19 4.69 8.58
N ASN A 176 -4.68 3.48 8.29
CA ASN A 176 -6.02 3.05 8.68
C ASN A 176 -6.05 1.75 9.48
N LEU A 177 -4.98 0.94 9.46
CA LEU A 177 -5.00 -0.36 10.15
C LEU A 177 -5.22 -0.20 11.65
N HIS A 178 -4.65 0.85 12.26
CA HIS A 178 -4.85 1.16 13.67
C HIS A 178 -6.33 1.41 14.02
N ASN A 179 -7.11 2.05 13.12
CA ASN A 179 -8.54 2.28 13.33
C ASN A 179 -9.32 0.96 13.35
N TRP A 180 -9.01 0.04 12.42
CA TRP A 180 -9.65 -1.28 12.37
C TRP A 180 -9.20 -2.17 13.53
N LEU A 181 -7.96 -2.00 14.01
CA LEU A 181 -7.43 -2.68 15.19
C LEU A 181 -8.14 -2.22 16.47
N GLU A 182 -8.28 -0.91 16.66
CA GLU A 182 -9.01 -0.32 17.77
C GLU A 182 -10.46 -0.80 17.78
N ALA A 183 -11.13 -0.74 16.64
CA ALA A 183 -12.52 -1.17 16.47
C ALA A 183 -12.71 -2.70 16.56
N GLY A 184 -11.63 -3.49 16.60
CA GLY A 184 -11.68 -4.94 16.80
C GLY A 184 -12.01 -5.77 15.57
N HIS A 185 -11.94 -5.20 14.36
CA HIS A 185 -12.29 -5.90 13.13
C HIS A 185 -11.18 -5.94 12.05
N LEU A 186 -9.93 -5.65 12.42
CA LEU A 186 -8.79 -5.66 11.49
C LEU A 186 -8.69 -6.96 10.69
N ASP A 187 -8.82 -8.12 11.34
CA ASP A 187 -8.69 -9.43 10.68
C ASP A 187 -9.75 -9.65 9.61
N GLN A 188 -10.99 -9.27 9.91
CA GLN A 188 -12.09 -9.38 8.96
C GLN A 188 -11.91 -8.42 7.78
N SER A 189 -11.47 -7.19 8.07
CA SER A 189 -11.17 -6.19 7.03
C SER A 189 -10.09 -6.69 6.08
N LEU A 190 -8.97 -7.22 6.59
CA LEU A 190 -7.89 -7.77 5.75
C LEU A 190 -8.37 -8.94 4.87
N ARG A 191 -9.18 -9.88 5.41
CA ARG A 191 -9.79 -10.96 4.60
C ARG A 191 -10.69 -10.41 3.50
N THR A 192 -11.43 -9.35 3.79
CA THR A 192 -12.31 -8.70 2.82
C THR A 192 -11.49 -8.05 1.69
N PHE A 193 -10.40 -7.36 2.03
CA PHE A 193 -9.51 -6.76 1.02
C PHE A 193 -8.81 -7.81 0.17
N ALA A 194 -8.42 -8.95 0.76
CA ALA A 194 -7.87 -10.07 -0.01
C ALA A 194 -8.88 -10.61 -1.04
N ARG A 195 -10.18 -10.68 -0.71
CA ARG A 195 -11.22 -11.10 -1.66
C ARG A 195 -11.41 -10.14 -2.83
N ALA A 196 -11.16 -8.84 -2.63
CA ALA A 196 -11.25 -7.83 -3.68
C ALA A 196 -10.12 -7.92 -4.71
N LEU A 197 -8.95 -8.44 -4.33
CA LEU A 197 -7.76 -8.53 -5.16
C LEU A 197 -7.76 -9.76 -6.07
N LYS A 198 -7.16 -9.62 -7.23
CA LYS A 198 -6.70 -10.74 -8.05
C LYS A 198 -5.63 -11.54 -7.29
N VAL A 199 -5.48 -12.82 -7.61
CA VAL A 199 -4.30 -13.60 -7.18
C VAL A 199 -3.05 -12.93 -7.74
N GLY A 200 -2.03 -12.74 -6.92
CA GLY A 200 -0.84 -11.96 -7.25
C GLY A 200 -1.05 -10.44 -7.22
N GLY A 201 -2.25 -9.97 -6.93
CA GLY A 201 -2.55 -8.54 -6.79
C GLY A 201 -1.84 -7.91 -5.58
N SER A 202 -1.52 -6.64 -5.70
CA SER A 202 -0.72 -5.86 -4.73
C SER A 202 -1.57 -5.35 -3.58
N PHE A 203 -1.10 -5.49 -2.33
CA PHE A 203 -1.64 -4.82 -1.17
C PHE A 203 -0.57 -3.90 -0.58
N GLY A 204 -0.72 -2.59 -0.80
CA GLY A 204 0.18 -1.56 -0.31
C GLY A 204 -0.29 -1.00 1.03
N VAL A 205 0.58 -1.05 2.03
CA VAL A 205 0.31 -0.59 3.39
C VAL A 205 1.33 0.45 3.82
N GLU A 206 0.86 1.62 4.20
CA GLU A 206 1.60 2.60 5.00
C GLU A 206 0.88 2.76 6.33
N GLU A 207 1.57 2.54 7.46
CA GLU A 207 0.93 2.62 8.79
C GLU A 207 1.90 3.17 9.84
N HIS A 208 1.36 3.84 10.85
CA HIS A 208 2.10 4.36 12.01
C HIS A 208 2.77 3.21 12.76
N ARG A 209 4.09 3.24 12.83
CA ARG A 209 4.90 2.13 13.34
C ARG A 209 5.19 2.25 14.83
N ALA A 210 4.69 1.30 15.62
CA ALA A 210 5.05 1.14 17.03
C ALA A 210 6.47 0.58 17.20
N ALA A 211 7.05 0.77 18.37
CA ALA A 211 8.26 0.07 18.77
C ALA A 211 7.98 -1.46 18.86
N PRO A 212 8.97 -2.31 18.55
CA PRO A 212 8.83 -3.75 18.74
C PRO A 212 8.42 -4.10 20.17
N GLY A 213 7.52 -5.08 20.33
CA GLY A 213 7.04 -5.51 21.64
C GLY A 213 5.99 -4.60 22.29
N THR A 214 5.53 -3.53 21.62
CA THR A 214 4.44 -2.69 22.14
C THR A 214 3.19 -3.54 22.40
N PRO A 215 2.59 -3.49 23.61
CA PRO A 215 1.39 -4.27 23.94
C PRO A 215 0.18 -3.88 23.09
N LEU A 216 -0.68 -4.85 22.76
CA LEU A 216 -1.88 -4.63 21.96
C LEU A 216 -2.80 -3.52 22.52
N ALA A 217 -2.95 -3.46 23.84
CA ALA A 217 -3.76 -2.42 24.49
C ALA A 217 -3.20 -1.01 24.20
N GLN A 218 -1.87 -0.86 24.24
CA GLN A 218 -1.22 0.41 23.92
C GLN A 218 -1.33 0.75 22.43
N MET A 219 -1.21 -0.22 21.51
CA MET A 219 -1.41 0.01 20.07
C MET A 219 -2.79 0.60 19.78
N LYS A 220 -3.85 0.04 20.41
CA LYS A 220 -5.24 0.49 20.25
C LYS A 220 -5.48 1.93 20.70
N THR A 221 -4.75 2.39 21.71
CA THR A 221 -4.96 3.74 22.27
C THR A 221 -3.99 4.77 21.70
N SER A 222 -2.84 4.35 21.19
CA SER A 222 -1.81 5.27 20.68
C SER A 222 -1.88 5.51 19.18
N GLY A 223 -2.58 4.65 18.42
CA GLY A 223 -2.63 4.69 16.96
C GLY A 223 -1.33 4.21 16.28
N TYR A 224 -0.37 3.68 17.03
CA TYR A 224 0.82 3.01 16.49
C TYR A 224 0.64 1.50 16.50
N VAL A 225 1.05 0.82 15.43
CA VAL A 225 0.92 -0.64 15.27
C VAL A 225 2.31 -1.24 15.02
N THR A 226 2.61 -2.39 15.62
CA THR A 226 3.89 -3.07 15.36
C THR A 226 3.90 -3.73 13.98
N GLU A 227 5.08 -3.77 13.33
CA GLU A 227 5.26 -4.47 12.06
C GLU A 227 4.89 -5.94 12.17
N ASP A 228 5.33 -6.62 13.25
CA ASP A 228 5.07 -8.05 13.47
C ASP A 228 3.56 -8.35 13.50
N LEU A 229 2.76 -7.52 14.18
CA LEU A 229 1.30 -7.68 14.20
C LEU A 229 0.71 -7.57 12.78
N VAL A 230 1.12 -6.54 12.03
CA VAL A 230 0.60 -6.32 10.67
C VAL A 230 0.98 -7.49 9.75
N ILE A 231 2.23 -7.97 9.83
CA ILE A 231 2.71 -9.10 9.03
C ILE A 231 1.94 -10.38 9.38
N GLU A 232 1.78 -10.68 10.68
CA GLU A 232 1.01 -11.84 11.15
C GLU A 232 -0.43 -11.83 10.62
N ARG A 233 -1.13 -10.70 10.82
CA ARG A 233 -2.54 -10.57 10.43
C ARG A 233 -2.75 -10.57 8.92
N ALA A 234 -1.87 -9.90 8.18
CA ALA A 234 -1.89 -9.93 6.72
C ALA A 234 -1.67 -11.37 6.19
N ARG A 235 -0.70 -12.08 6.75
CA ARG A 235 -0.44 -13.49 6.40
C ARG A 235 -1.64 -14.40 6.67
N ALA A 236 -2.30 -14.23 7.82
CA ALA A 236 -3.50 -14.97 8.18
C ALA A 236 -4.70 -14.66 7.24
N ALA A 237 -4.73 -13.47 6.66
CA ALA A 237 -5.74 -13.05 5.69
C ALA A 237 -5.46 -13.50 4.25
N GLY A 238 -4.33 -14.15 3.96
CA GLY A 238 -3.98 -14.66 2.63
C GLY A 238 -3.01 -13.79 1.85
N PHE A 239 -2.23 -12.96 2.52
CA PHE A 239 -1.17 -12.15 1.92
C PHE A 239 0.22 -12.69 2.25
N ASP A 240 1.16 -12.52 1.30
CA ASP A 240 2.58 -12.71 1.55
C ASP A 240 3.29 -11.36 1.49
N LEU A 241 4.13 -11.09 2.50
CA LEU A 241 4.98 -9.90 2.50
C LEU A 241 6.11 -10.11 1.49
N VAL A 242 6.18 -9.22 0.49
CA VAL A 242 7.23 -9.30 -0.56
C VAL A 242 8.33 -8.26 -0.38
N ALA A 243 8.01 -7.11 0.23
CA ALA A 243 9.01 -6.07 0.49
C ALA A 243 8.61 -5.17 1.65
N ARG A 244 9.63 -4.58 2.31
CA ARG A 244 9.51 -3.51 3.30
C ARG A 244 10.40 -2.36 2.89
N SER A 245 10.01 -1.12 3.25
CA SER A 245 10.80 0.07 2.97
C SER A 245 10.77 1.03 4.15
N GLU A 246 11.89 1.69 4.37
CA GLU A 246 12.06 2.75 5.38
C GLU A 246 11.80 4.15 4.81
N LEU A 247 11.30 4.27 3.59
CA LEU A 247 11.12 5.58 2.92
C LEU A 247 10.20 6.53 3.69
N ASN A 248 9.26 6.03 4.48
CA ASN A 248 8.36 6.82 5.34
C ASN A 248 8.74 6.75 6.83
N ALA A 249 9.94 6.28 7.14
CA ALA A 249 10.45 6.27 8.51
C ALA A 249 10.77 7.69 9.00
N ASN A 250 10.49 7.93 10.29
CA ASN A 250 10.91 9.15 10.97
C ASN A 250 11.58 8.82 12.31
N PRO A 251 12.91 8.79 12.36
CA PRO A 251 13.64 8.46 13.58
C PRO A 251 13.48 9.48 14.71
N ARG A 252 12.96 10.68 14.44
CA ARG A 252 12.65 11.69 15.46
C ARG A 252 11.37 11.38 16.23
N ASP A 253 10.49 10.51 15.69
CA ASP A 253 9.27 10.12 16.36
C ASP A 253 9.57 9.07 17.45
N THR A 254 9.48 9.48 18.71
CA THR A 254 9.73 8.62 19.86
C THR A 254 8.58 7.65 20.15
N LYS A 255 7.40 7.84 19.54
CA LYS A 255 6.18 7.01 19.69
C LYS A 255 5.57 7.01 21.11
N SER A 256 6.10 7.84 22.01
CA SER A 256 5.69 7.94 23.42
C SER A 256 4.99 9.27 23.74
N HIS A 257 4.09 9.71 22.86
CA HIS A 257 3.35 10.96 23.03
C HIS A 257 2.07 10.74 23.84
N ALA A 258 1.71 11.72 24.70
CA ALA A 258 0.56 11.61 25.62
C ALA A 258 -0.78 11.36 24.91
N LYS A 259 -0.93 11.81 23.66
CA LYS A 259 -2.11 11.57 22.80
C LYS A 259 -1.80 10.60 21.65
N GLY A 260 -0.79 9.75 21.81
CA GLY A 260 -0.35 8.86 20.74
C GLY A 260 0.06 9.64 19.49
N VAL A 261 -0.12 9.02 18.33
CA VAL A 261 0.25 9.59 17.03
C VAL A 261 -0.45 10.93 16.71
N TRP A 262 -1.62 11.17 17.29
CA TRP A 262 -2.39 12.39 17.05
C TRP A 262 -1.80 13.64 17.69
N ALA A 263 -0.80 13.52 18.58
CA ALA A 263 0.00 14.66 19.05
C ALA A 263 0.83 15.29 17.93
N LEU A 264 1.23 14.48 16.93
CA LEU A 264 2.07 14.91 15.82
C LEU A 264 1.26 15.58 14.69
N PRO A 265 1.93 16.32 13.78
CA PRO A 265 1.34 16.81 12.54
C PRO A 265 0.72 15.66 11.69
N PRO A 266 -0.38 15.93 11.00
CA PRO A 266 -1.08 17.21 10.87
C PRO A 266 -2.11 17.47 11.98
N THR A 267 -2.35 16.52 12.87
CA THR A 267 -3.48 16.56 13.81
C THR A 267 -3.22 17.56 14.95
N LEU A 268 -2.04 17.51 15.57
CA LEU A 268 -1.62 18.39 16.67
C LEU A 268 -2.68 18.49 17.77
N THR A 269 -3.18 17.35 18.25
CA THR A 269 -4.33 17.25 19.18
C THR A 269 -4.09 17.98 20.50
N ASN A 270 -2.82 18.22 20.88
CA ASN A 270 -2.46 18.95 22.11
C ASN A 270 -2.60 20.48 21.97
N GLY A 271 -3.04 20.99 20.81
CA GLY A 271 -3.16 22.42 20.54
C GLY A 271 -1.82 23.12 20.63
N GLU A 272 -1.71 24.11 21.50
CA GLU A 272 -0.48 24.89 21.70
C GLU A 272 0.52 24.22 22.68
N THR A 273 0.09 23.17 23.41
CA THR A 273 0.98 22.47 24.34
C THR A 273 2.07 21.71 23.57
N ASP A 274 3.32 22.07 23.81
CA ASP A 274 4.51 21.48 23.17
C ASP A 274 4.47 21.52 21.62
N ARG A 275 3.70 22.46 21.06
CA ARG A 275 3.45 22.54 19.61
C ARG A 275 4.72 22.62 18.78
N GLU A 276 5.68 23.45 19.18
CA GLU A 276 6.95 23.60 18.46
C GLU A 276 7.76 22.29 18.47
N GLN A 277 7.75 21.56 19.59
CA GLN A 277 8.39 20.25 19.69
C GLN A 277 7.76 19.26 18.72
N TYR A 278 6.41 19.18 18.67
CA TYR A 278 5.73 18.29 17.75
C TYR A 278 5.92 18.67 16.28
N LEU A 279 5.97 19.95 15.98
CA LEU A 279 6.30 20.45 14.63
C LEU A 279 7.73 20.09 14.24
N ALA A 280 8.70 20.17 15.17
CA ALA A 280 10.10 19.80 14.93
C ALA A 280 10.27 18.27 14.70
N ILE A 281 9.46 17.43 15.34
CA ILE A 281 9.41 16.00 15.08
C ILE A 281 8.87 15.75 13.65
N GLY A 282 7.80 16.45 13.27
CA GLY A 282 7.11 16.27 11.99
C GLY A 282 6.07 15.16 12.02
N GLU A 283 5.71 14.60 10.84
CA GLU A 283 4.79 13.46 10.77
C GLU A 283 5.40 12.20 11.40
N SER A 284 4.56 11.29 11.85
CA SER A 284 4.94 10.05 12.55
C SER A 284 5.90 9.16 11.77
N ASP A 285 6.62 8.32 12.49
CA ASP A 285 7.33 7.17 11.94
C ASP A 285 6.34 6.14 11.36
N ARG A 286 6.58 5.68 10.11
CA ARG A 286 5.67 4.80 9.40
C ARG A 286 6.39 3.64 8.75
N MET A 287 5.85 2.44 8.95
CA MET A 287 6.20 1.30 8.13
C MET A 287 5.60 1.45 6.73
N THR A 288 6.28 0.93 5.72
CA THR A 288 5.79 0.82 4.35
C THR A 288 6.02 -0.60 3.87
N HIS A 289 4.92 -1.35 3.73
CA HIS A 289 4.93 -2.77 3.40
C HIS A 289 4.22 -3.03 2.07
N HIS A 290 4.83 -3.86 1.25
CA HIS A 290 4.23 -4.37 0.03
C HIS A 290 3.95 -5.86 0.20
N TYR A 291 2.69 -6.22 0.05
CA TYR A 291 2.20 -7.61 0.09
C TYR A 291 1.61 -7.99 -1.27
N VAL A 292 1.57 -9.30 -1.54
CA VAL A 292 0.81 -9.87 -2.65
C VAL A 292 -0.21 -10.88 -2.14
N LYS A 293 -1.37 -10.94 -2.81
CA LYS A 293 -2.38 -11.94 -2.49
C LYS A 293 -1.94 -13.32 -2.96
N ARG A 294 -2.00 -14.30 -2.06
CA ARG A 294 -1.79 -15.72 -2.39
C ARG A 294 -2.89 -16.27 -3.28
N GLY A 295 -2.54 -17.34 -4.03
CA GLY A 295 -3.48 -18.15 -4.78
C GLY A 295 -4.34 -19.06 -3.91
#